data_510b529a19575425d6477d4a2cead67f
#
_entry.id   510b529a19575425d6477d4a2cead67f
#
_cell.length_a   1.000
_cell.length_b   1.000
_cell.length_c   1.000
_cell.angle_alpha   90.00
_cell.angle_beta   90.00
_cell.angle_gamma   90.00
#
_symmetry.space_group_name_H-M   'P 1'
#
loop_
_entity.id
_entity.type
_entity.pdbx_description
1 polymer ?
#
loop_
_entity_poly.entity_id
_entity_poly.type
_entity_poly.pdbx_seq_one_letter_code
_entity_poly.pdbx_strand_id
1 'polypeptide(L)'
;DKGIDYSMERSKILLDPSDWHQVEEAVPWLKICQEALQKNRMMELVYQSEFNTFLEMQVAPLGLVAKTQRWHLVVLRGDRYRTLKVSRIRSARILNQIINQPLNFRLEDYWKEWCQEHLKDRSGYHIRVRVTPTLAKILKQQLPATLMSPPMVDDSPWVDLRLEYGSFEEARRMV
;
A
#
# COMPACT_ATOMS: atom_id res chain seq x y z
N ASP A 1 -7.49 47.15 1.94
CA ASP A 1 -7.11 45.95 2.73
C ASP A 1 -7.76 44.76 2.06
N LYS A 2 -7.02 44.13 1.14
CA LYS A 2 -7.48 42.93 0.44
C LYS A 2 -7.03 41.72 1.24
N GLY A 3 -7.95 41.15 2.02
CA GLY A 3 -7.76 39.87 2.66
C GLY A 3 -7.47 38.78 1.60
N ILE A 4 -6.27 38.25 1.63
CA ILE A 4 -5.89 37.08 0.83
C ILE A 4 -6.59 35.91 1.48
N ASP A 5 -7.65 35.43 0.81
CA ASP A 5 -8.34 34.20 1.15
C ASP A 5 -7.40 33.03 0.83
N TYR A 6 -6.66 32.55 1.84
CA TYR A 6 -5.99 31.26 1.79
C TYR A 6 -7.04 30.16 1.91
N SER A 7 -7.78 29.94 0.84
CA SER A 7 -8.47 28.66 0.68
C SER A 7 -7.39 27.60 0.69
N MET A 8 -7.26 26.88 1.81
CA MET A 8 -6.38 25.71 1.97
C MET A 8 -6.71 24.72 0.85
N GLU A 9 -5.94 24.76 -0.24
CA GLU A 9 -5.94 23.69 -1.23
C GLU A 9 -5.59 22.40 -0.49
N ARG A 10 -6.60 21.58 -0.26
CA ARG A 10 -6.42 20.29 0.40
C ARG A 10 -5.50 19.45 -0.46
N SER A 11 -4.37 19.04 0.10
CA SER A 11 -3.43 18.18 -0.60
C SER A 11 -4.13 16.88 -1.01
N LYS A 12 -4.14 16.60 -2.31
CA LYS A 12 -4.73 15.38 -2.90
C LYS A 12 -3.68 14.30 -3.14
N ILE A 13 -2.40 14.63 -2.94
CA ILE A 13 -1.27 13.72 -3.13
C ILE A 13 -0.41 13.76 -1.88
N LEU A 14 -0.21 12.62 -1.28
CA LEU A 14 0.65 12.42 -0.11
C LEU A 14 1.82 11.52 -0.47
N LEU A 15 3.04 11.91 -0.07
CA LEU A 15 4.23 11.09 -0.15
C LEU A 15 4.59 10.61 1.26
N ASP A 16 4.53 9.31 1.48
CA ASP A 16 4.91 8.65 2.74
C ASP A 16 6.25 7.93 2.55
N PRO A 17 7.38 8.48 3.06
CA PRO A 17 8.72 7.95 2.81
C PRO A 17 9.10 6.76 3.70
N SER A 18 8.20 6.28 4.56
CA SER A 18 8.51 5.16 5.46
C SER A 18 8.67 3.83 4.71
N ASP A 19 9.80 3.14 4.92
CA ASP A 19 10.24 1.85 4.34
C ASP A 19 10.86 1.88 2.92
N TRP A 20 12.14 1.50 2.82
CA TRP A 20 12.98 1.59 1.62
C TRP A 20 13.23 0.24 0.92
N HIS A 21 12.27 -0.64 0.78
CA HIS A 21 12.44 -1.86 -0.03
C HIS A 21 11.92 -1.63 -1.45
N GLN A 22 12.83 -1.63 -2.42
CA GLN A 22 12.56 -1.33 -3.83
C GLN A 22 11.81 -2.48 -4.52
N VAL A 23 10.53 -2.27 -4.83
CA VAL A 23 9.82 -3.04 -5.85
C VAL A 23 9.10 -2.04 -6.75
N GLU A 24 9.62 -1.83 -7.95
CA GLU A 24 8.98 -1.00 -8.96
C GLU A 24 7.74 -1.75 -9.49
N GLU A 25 6.54 -1.33 -9.04
CA GLU A 25 5.28 -1.87 -9.55
C GLU A 25 4.84 -1.07 -10.79
N ALA A 26 4.50 -1.77 -11.87
CA ALA A 26 3.90 -1.12 -13.03
C ALA A 26 2.53 -0.53 -12.66
N VAL A 27 2.35 0.77 -12.87
CA VAL A 27 1.12 1.50 -12.54
C VAL A 27 0.54 2.24 -13.77
N PRO A 28 0.09 1.50 -14.80
CA PRO A 28 -0.33 2.09 -16.08
C PRO A 28 -1.50 3.08 -15.94
N TRP A 29 -2.31 2.92 -14.89
CA TRP A 29 -3.50 3.74 -14.65
C TRP A 29 -3.28 4.93 -13.71
N LEU A 30 -2.05 5.14 -13.22
CA LEU A 30 -1.72 6.23 -12.29
C LEU A 30 -2.08 7.60 -12.86
N LYS A 31 -1.73 7.85 -14.13
CA LYS A 31 -2.01 9.12 -14.80
C LYS A 31 -3.51 9.43 -14.86
N ILE A 32 -4.33 8.42 -15.16
CA ILE A 32 -5.80 8.57 -15.19
C ILE A 32 -6.35 8.85 -13.78
N CYS A 33 -5.81 8.21 -12.74
CA CYS A 33 -6.18 8.50 -11.35
C CYS A 33 -5.84 9.95 -10.96
N GLN A 34 -4.66 10.44 -11.34
CA GLN A 34 -4.25 11.83 -11.10
C GLN A 34 -5.18 12.81 -11.83
N GLU A 35 -5.50 12.55 -13.09
CA GLU A 35 -6.39 13.39 -13.89
C GLU A 35 -7.81 13.47 -13.30
N ALA A 36 -8.37 12.34 -12.86
CA ALA A 36 -9.66 12.28 -12.21
C ALA A 36 -9.71 13.10 -10.92
N LEU A 37 -8.64 13.03 -10.10
CA LEU A 37 -8.47 13.82 -8.89
C LEU A 37 -8.40 15.33 -9.18
N GLN A 38 -7.60 15.72 -10.17
CA GLN A 38 -7.47 17.13 -10.58
C GLN A 38 -8.79 17.71 -11.08
N LYS A 39 -9.52 16.93 -11.88
CA LYS A 39 -10.81 17.34 -12.46
C LYS A 39 -11.99 17.16 -11.51
N ASN A 40 -11.81 16.65 -10.32
CA ASN A 40 -12.89 16.29 -9.38
C ASN A 40 -13.98 15.43 -10.05
N ARG A 41 -13.59 14.36 -10.76
CA ARG A 41 -14.50 13.51 -11.51
C ARG A 41 -14.56 12.10 -10.94
N MET A 42 -15.78 11.53 -10.98
CA MET A 42 -15.97 10.12 -10.70
C MET A 42 -15.18 9.26 -11.68
N MET A 43 -14.80 8.10 -11.23
CA MET A 43 -14.13 7.07 -12.04
C MET A 43 -14.94 5.78 -12.04
N GLU A 44 -14.90 5.11 -13.18
CA GLU A 44 -15.25 3.70 -13.28
C GLU A 44 -13.97 2.89 -13.45
N LEU A 45 -13.82 1.83 -12.68
CA LEU A 45 -12.63 1.00 -12.73
C LEU A 45 -12.96 -0.48 -12.55
N VAL A 46 -12.11 -1.32 -13.17
CA VAL A 46 -12.03 -2.76 -12.92
C VAL A 46 -10.85 -3.01 -12.01
N TYR A 47 -11.12 -3.54 -10.83
CA TYR A 47 -10.13 -3.79 -9.78
C TYR A 47 -9.95 -5.28 -9.53
N GLN A 48 -8.71 -5.74 -9.50
CA GLN A 48 -8.38 -7.11 -9.15
C GLN A 48 -8.22 -7.24 -7.64
N SER A 49 -9.12 -7.99 -7.00
CA SER A 49 -9.05 -8.28 -5.56
C SER A 49 -7.87 -9.19 -5.20
N GLU A 50 -7.62 -9.38 -3.90
CA GLU A 50 -6.58 -10.32 -3.41
C GLU A 50 -6.89 -11.78 -3.77
N PHE A 51 -8.16 -12.10 -3.94
CA PHE A 51 -8.62 -13.43 -4.35
C PHE A 51 -8.68 -13.63 -5.87
N ASN A 52 -7.99 -12.79 -6.64
CA ASN A 52 -7.95 -12.83 -8.10
C ASN A 52 -9.33 -12.63 -8.77
N THR A 53 -10.27 -12.03 -8.06
CA THR A 53 -11.61 -11.68 -8.57
C THR A 53 -11.58 -10.27 -9.14
N PHE A 54 -12.24 -10.04 -10.27
CA PHE A 54 -12.38 -8.72 -10.88
C PHE A 54 -13.67 -8.07 -10.41
N LEU A 55 -13.56 -6.83 -9.94
CA LEU A 55 -14.66 -6.03 -9.42
C LEU A 55 -14.81 -4.77 -10.27
N GLU A 56 -15.94 -4.62 -10.91
CA GLU A 56 -16.32 -3.36 -11.56
C GLU A 56 -16.94 -2.42 -10.53
N MET A 57 -16.49 -1.18 -10.51
CA MET A 57 -16.99 -0.22 -9.54
C MET A 57 -16.88 1.22 -10.03
N GLN A 58 -17.86 2.03 -9.61
CA GLN A 58 -17.81 3.47 -9.73
C GLN A 58 -17.40 4.05 -8.37
N VAL A 59 -16.42 4.94 -8.38
CA VAL A 59 -15.82 5.51 -7.18
C VAL A 59 -15.54 6.99 -7.34
N ALA A 60 -15.57 7.71 -6.23
CA ALA A 60 -15.09 9.08 -6.15
C ALA A 60 -13.63 9.06 -5.65
N PRO A 61 -12.62 9.35 -6.49
CA PRO A 61 -11.25 9.47 -6.03
C PRO A 61 -11.10 10.69 -5.12
N LEU A 62 -10.50 10.49 -3.95
CA LEU A 62 -10.31 11.55 -2.93
C LEU A 62 -8.84 11.91 -2.74
N GLY A 63 -7.92 10.98 -3.01
CA GLY A 63 -6.49 11.23 -2.89
C GLY A 63 -5.63 10.09 -3.40
N LEU A 64 -4.37 10.40 -3.69
CA LEU A 64 -3.30 9.45 -4.03
C LEU A 64 -2.22 9.51 -2.98
N VAL A 65 -1.77 8.34 -2.53
CA VAL A 65 -0.68 8.20 -1.58
C VAL A 65 0.41 7.32 -2.18
N ALA A 66 1.63 7.83 -2.21
CA ALA A 66 2.82 7.05 -2.51
C ALA A 66 3.47 6.62 -1.20
N LYS A 67 3.48 5.31 -0.93
CA LYS A 67 4.19 4.70 0.18
C LYS A 67 5.08 3.58 -0.34
N THR A 68 6.38 3.63 -0.04
CA THR A 68 7.34 2.59 -0.45
C THR A 68 7.23 2.18 -1.92
N GLN A 69 7.25 3.16 -2.84
CA GLN A 69 7.10 2.96 -4.29
C GLN A 69 5.77 2.30 -4.74
N ARG A 70 4.82 2.16 -3.82
CA ARG A 70 3.48 1.66 -4.13
C ARG A 70 2.49 2.81 -4.08
N TRP A 71 1.70 2.93 -5.13
CA TRP A 71 0.64 3.91 -5.20
C TRP A 71 -0.67 3.36 -4.69
N HIS A 72 -1.29 4.13 -3.81
CA HIS A 72 -2.59 3.85 -3.23
C HIS A 72 -3.57 4.95 -3.63
N LEU A 73 -4.72 4.57 -4.15
CA LEU A 73 -5.83 5.46 -4.46
C LEU A 73 -6.85 5.38 -3.34
N VAL A 74 -7.07 6.48 -2.64
CA VAL A 74 -8.13 6.61 -1.64
C VAL A 74 -9.40 7.05 -2.35
N VAL A 75 -10.47 6.31 -2.17
CA VAL A 75 -11.75 6.51 -2.84
C VAL A 75 -12.92 6.48 -1.86
N LEU A 76 -14.00 7.16 -2.22
CA LEU A 76 -15.31 6.99 -1.61
C LEU A 76 -16.17 6.12 -2.54
N ARG A 77 -16.72 5.02 -2.00
CA ARG A 77 -17.68 4.16 -2.67
C ARG A 77 -18.95 4.05 -1.83
N GLY A 78 -20.03 4.65 -2.30
CA GLY A 78 -21.21 4.86 -1.47
C GLY A 78 -20.88 5.77 -0.28
N ASP A 79 -21.02 5.27 0.92
CA ASP A 79 -20.73 5.94 2.20
C ASP A 79 -19.40 5.51 2.85
N ARG A 80 -18.58 4.69 2.17
CA ARG A 80 -17.38 4.10 2.75
C ARG A 80 -16.11 4.52 2.04
N TYR A 81 -15.12 4.92 2.81
CA TYR A 81 -13.77 5.13 2.32
C TYR A 81 -13.08 3.78 2.07
N ARG A 82 -12.31 3.70 0.99
CA ARG A 82 -11.54 2.53 0.60
C ARG A 82 -10.16 2.94 0.10
N THR A 83 -9.17 2.12 0.38
CA THR A 83 -7.82 2.26 -0.17
C THR A 83 -7.57 1.15 -1.18
N LEU A 84 -7.26 1.54 -2.43
CA LEU A 84 -7.02 0.63 -3.54
C LEU A 84 -5.56 0.72 -3.97
N LYS A 85 -4.88 -0.41 -4.19
CA LYS A 85 -3.54 -0.44 -4.79
C LYS A 85 -3.66 -0.11 -6.28
N VAL A 86 -2.98 0.94 -6.76
CA VAL A 86 -3.08 1.36 -8.17
C VAL A 86 -2.59 0.27 -9.13
N SER A 87 -1.60 -0.51 -8.74
CA SER A 87 -1.09 -1.65 -9.53
C SER A 87 -2.11 -2.77 -9.77
N ARG A 88 -3.18 -2.82 -8.97
CA ARG A 88 -4.29 -3.79 -9.13
C ARG A 88 -5.45 -3.27 -9.97
N ILE A 89 -5.40 -2.04 -10.45
CA ILE A 89 -6.37 -1.51 -11.40
C ILE A 89 -6.07 -2.13 -12.77
N ARG A 90 -7.08 -2.73 -13.39
CA ARG A 90 -6.98 -3.38 -14.70
C ARG A 90 -7.55 -2.54 -15.82
N SER A 91 -8.51 -1.69 -15.49
CA SER A 91 -9.09 -0.69 -16.38
C SER A 91 -9.58 0.49 -15.56
N ALA A 92 -9.46 1.70 -16.11
CA ALA A 92 -9.98 2.91 -15.50
C ALA A 92 -10.45 3.90 -16.55
N ARG A 93 -11.59 4.55 -16.32
CA ARG A 93 -12.06 5.67 -17.12
C ARG A 93 -12.64 6.77 -16.23
N ILE A 94 -12.50 8.01 -16.66
CA ILE A 94 -13.07 9.17 -15.98
C ILE A 94 -14.52 9.34 -16.46
N LEU A 95 -15.43 9.55 -15.53
CA LEU A 95 -16.83 9.82 -15.81
C LEU A 95 -17.11 11.31 -15.85
N ASN A 96 -18.19 11.72 -16.52
CA ASN A 96 -18.60 13.15 -16.57
C ASN A 96 -19.22 13.66 -15.26
N GLN A 97 -19.42 12.80 -14.27
CA GLN A 97 -20.00 13.14 -12.99
C GLN A 97 -18.97 13.82 -12.08
N ILE A 98 -19.35 14.99 -11.53
CA ILE A 98 -18.54 15.74 -10.57
C ILE A 98 -18.66 15.09 -9.19
N ILE A 99 -17.56 15.09 -8.44
CA ILE A 99 -17.51 14.59 -7.07
C ILE A 99 -17.89 15.72 -6.12
N ASN A 100 -18.87 15.47 -5.25
CA ASN A 100 -19.06 16.27 -4.05
C ASN A 100 -18.12 15.73 -2.97
N GLN A 101 -16.97 16.37 -2.80
CA GLN A 101 -16.02 15.97 -1.76
C GLN A 101 -16.65 16.16 -0.37
N PRO A 102 -16.53 15.15 0.54
CA PRO A 102 -16.98 15.34 1.91
C PRO A 102 -16.22 16.47 2.59
N LEU A 103 -16.95 17.41 3.21
CA LEU A 103 -16.38 18.62 3.82
C LEU A 103 -15.31 18.31 4.89
N ASN A 104 -15.45 17.19 5.60
CA ASN A 104 -14.59 16.83 6.71
C ASN A 104 -13.50 15.79 6.32
N PHE A 105 -13.36 15.45 5.03
CA PHE A 105 -12.32 14.50 4.62
C PHE A 105 -10.96 15.19 4.53
N ARG A 106 -9.97 14.64 5.23
CA ARG A 106 -8.55 14.99 5.14
C ARG A 106 -7.74 13.74 4.82
N LEU A 107 -6.99 13.78 3.73
CA LEU A 107 -6.23 12.63 3.24
C LEU A 107 -5.19 12.15 4.26
N GLU A 108 -4.49 13.10 4.91
CA GLU A 108 -3.45 12.80 5.89
C GLU A 108 -4.01 12.06 7.11
N ASP A 109 -5.16 12.52 7.64
CA ASP A 109 -5.79 11.94 8.82
C ASP A 109 -6.29 10.53 8.50
N TYR A 110 -7.00 10.38 7.38
CA TYR A 110 -7.46 9.07 6.90
C TYR A 110 -6.29 8.09 6.69
N TRP A 111 -5.21 8.56 6.05
CA TRP A 111 -4.04 7.71 5.78
C TRP A 111 -3.35 7.25 7.06
N LYS A 112 -3.22 8.14 8.03
CA LYS A 112 -2.64 7.82 9.35
C LYS A 112 -3.45 6.74 10.07
N GLU A 113 -4.78 6.88 10.11
CA GLU A 113 -5.69 5.89 10.70
C GLU A 113 -5.60 4.56 9.96
N TRP A 114 -5.67 4.60 8.63
CA TRP A 114 -5.57 3.42 7.79
C TRP A 114 -4.24 2.67 8.02
N CYS A 115 -3.12 3.37 8.12
CA CYS A 115 -1.83 2.77 8.44
C CYS A 115 -1.83 2.13 9.83
N GLN A 116 -2.41 2.79 10.85
CA GLN A 116 -2.48 2.23 12.21
C GLN A 116 -3.31 0.95 12.26
N GLU A 117 -4.43 0.89 11.57
CA GLU A 117 -5.28 -0.30 11.48
C GLU A 117 -4.53 -1.44 10.76
N HIS A 118 -3.88 -1.14 9.64
CA HIS A 118 -3.17 -2.15 8.85
C HIS A 118 -1.80 -2.53 9.40
N LEU A 119 -1.21 -1.72 10.29
CA LEU A 119 -0.04 -2.12 11.08
C LEU A 119 -0.42 -3.08 12.21
N LYS A 120 -1.62 -2.92 12.79
CA LYS A 120 -2.15 -3.87 13.80
C LYS A 120 -2.49 -5.22 13.18
N ASP A 121 -2.93 -5.23 11.92
CA ASP A 121 -3.26 -6.43 11.15
C ASP A 121 -2.03 -7.09 10.47
N ARG A 122 -0.85 -6.45 10.60
CA ARG A 122 0.44 -7.07 10.35
C ARG A 122 0.82 -7.97 11.54
N SER A 123 0.01 -8.99 11.80
CA SER A 123 0.57 -10.25 12.30
C SER A 123 1.53 -10.71 11.22
N GLY A 124 2.83 -10.42 11.41
CA GLY A 124 3.86 -10.69 10.43
C GLY A 124 3.71 -12.13 9.93
N TYR A 125 3.80 -12.32 8.62
CA TYR A 125 3.78 -13.68 8.08
C TYR A 125 5.05 -14.38 8.51
N HIS A 126 4.91 -15.26 9.49
CA HIS A 126 6.04 -15.97 10.07
C HIS A 126 6.34 -17.23 9.28
N ILE A 127 7.54 -17.35 8.78
CA ILE A 127 8.03 -18.58 8.19
C ILE A 127 9.19 -19.13 9.03
N ARG A 128 9.24 -20.45 9.11
CA ARG A 128 10.40 -21.16 9.66
C ARG A 128 11.16 -21.76 8.49
N VAL A 129 12.42 -21.41 8.37
CA VAL A 129 13.31 -21.94 7.33
C VAL A 129 14.48 -22.65 7.98
N ARG A 130 14.90 -23.73 7.37
CA ARG A 130 16.08 -24.47 7.76
C ARG A 130 17.16 -24.25 6.71
N VAL A 131 18.28 -23.68 7.13
CA VAL A 131 19.34 -23.20 6.23
C VAL A 131 20.71 -23.65 6.70
N THR A 132 21.69 -23.61 5.81
CA THR A 132 23.10 -23.85 6.20
C THR A 132 23.64 -22.72 7.09
N PRO A 133 24.63 -22.96 7.97
CA PRO A 133 25.23 -21.93 8.81
C PRO A 133 25.76 -20.73 8.01
N THR A 134 26.30 -20.99 6.82
CA THR A 134 26.78 -19.91 5.91
C THR A 134 25.65 -19.02 5.45
N LEU A 135 24.53 -19.61 5.00
CA LEU A 135 23.36 -18.83 4.56
C LEU A 135 22.71 -18.09 5.74
N ALA A 136 22.65 -18.73 6.92
CA ALA A 136 22.15 -18.08 8.14
C ALA A 136 22.94 -16.80 8.48
N LYS A 137 24.26 -16.82 8.30
CA LYS A 137 25.12 -15.64 8.53
C LYS A 137 24.84 -14.52 7.51
N ILE A 138 24.63 -14.86 6.24
CA ILE A 138 24.29 -13.90 5.18
C ILE A 138 22.91 -13.28 5.45
N LEU A 139 21.91 -14.09 5.76
CA LEU A 139 20.56 -13.61 6.06
C LEU A 139 20.53 -12.68 7.27
N LYS A 140 21.31 -12.97 8.31
CA LYS A 140 21.45 -12.08 9.47
C LYS A 140 22.01 -10.69 9.12
N GLN A 141 22.95 -10.63 8.16
CA GLN A 141 23.55 -9.37 7.74
C GLN A 141 22.63 -8.56 6.81
N GLN A 142 21.91 -9.24 5.93
CA GLN A 142 21.07 -8.60 4.90
C GLN A 142 19.65 -8.28 5.37
N LEU A 143 19.09 -9.06 6.31
CA LEU A 143 17.70 -8.96 6.77
C LEU A 143 17.59 -8.92 8.30
N PRO A 144 18.29 -8.01 9.01
CA PRO A 144 18.31 -8.00 10.47
C PRO A 144 16.93 -7.76 11.10
N ALA A 145 16.08 -6.96 10.44
CA ALA A 145 14.73 -6.64 10.93
C ALA A 145 13.70 -7.78 10.74
N THR A 146 14.03 -8.78 9.91
CA THR A 146 13.15 -9.91 9.59
C THR A 146 13.43 -11.12 10.48
N LEU A 147 14.52 -11.09 11.25
CA LEU A 147 14.94 -12.18 12.15
C LEU A 147 14.30 -12.03 13.53
N MET A 148 13.37 -12.94 13.88
CA MET A 148 12.66 -12.91 15.17
C MET A 148 13.31 -13.71 16.29
N SER A 149 14.25 -14.61 15.99
CA SER A 149 14.86 -15.48 17.01
C SER A 149 16.32 -15.75 16.71
N PRO A 150 17.18 -15.82 17.73
CA PRO A 150 18.52 -16.35 17.55
C PRO A 150 18.42 -17.80 17.05
N PRO A 151 19.36 -18.25 16.19
CA PRO A 151 19.37 -19.62 15.72
C PRO A 151 19.46 -20.57 16.91
N MET A 152 18.59 -21.55 16.96
CA MET A 152 18.80 -22.69 17.82
C MET A 152 19.94 -23.52 17.20
N VAL A 153 21.08 -23.45 17.84
CA VAL A 153 22.26 -24.28 17.48
C VAL A 153 22.08 -25.60 18.18
N ASP A 154 21.57 -26.55 17.45
CA ASP A 154 21.65 -27.96 17.79
C ASP A 154 22.89 -28.52 17.05
N ASP A 155 23.41 -29.71 17.41
CA ASP A 155 24.54 -30.36 16.71
C ASP A 155 24.23 -30.74 15.24
N SER A 156 23.17 -30.17 14.70
CA SER A 156 22.70 -30.31 13.32
C SER A 156 23.53 -29.44 12.36
N PRO A 157 23.87 -29.96 11.16
CA PRO A 157 24.49 -29.15 10.10
C PRO A 157 23.59 -28.06 9.58
N TRP A 158 22.38 -27.91 10.10
CA TRP A 158 21.37 -26.96 9.71
C TRP A 158 21.03 -26.01 10.85
N VAL A 159 20.67 -24.77 10.49
CA VAL A 159 20.23 -23.72 11.40
C VAL A 159 18.77 -23.41 11.13
N ASP A 160 17.92 -23.48 12.14
CA ASP A 160 16.52 -23.06 12.06
C ASP A 160 16.42 -21.55 12.32
N LEU A 161 15.84 -20.83 11.38
CA LEU A 161 15.56 -19.40 11.48
C LEU A 161 14.07 -19.16 11.42
N ARG A 162 13.59 -18.23 12.23
CA ARG A 162 12.24 -17.69 12.15
C ARG A 162 12.30 -16.29 11.53
N LEU A 163 11.69 -16.14 10.38
CA LEU A 163 11.65 -14.90 9.61
C LEU A 163 10.23 -14.34 9.63
N GLU A 164 10.13 -13.01 9.69
CA GLU A 164 8.87 -12.29 9.61
C GLU A 164 8.84 -11.47 8.32
N TYR A 165 7.74 -11.57 7.58
CA TYR A 165 7.47 -10.83 6.36
C TYR A 165 6.13 -10.10 6.48
N GLY A 166 6.00 -8.97 5.79
CA GLY A 166 4.76 -8.20 5.80
C GLY A 166 3.59 -8.89 5.07
N SER A 167 3.86 -9.92 4.23
CA SER A 167 2.83 -10.68 3.51
C SER A 167 3.35 -12.04 3.06
N PHE A 168 2.43 -12.96 2.74
CA PHE A 168 2.74 -14.24 2.12
C PHE A 168 3.48 -14.10 0.78
N GLU A 169 3.07 -13.14 -0.05
CA GLU A 169 3.70 -12.89 -1.35
C GLU A 169 5.16 -12.43 -1.20
N GLU A 170 5.44 -11.63 -0.19
CA GLU A 170 6.80 -11.21 0.13
C GLU A 170 7.65 -12.42 0.59
N ALA A 171 7.13 -13.21 1.51
CA ALA A 171 7.78 -14.44 1.97
C ALA A 171 8.08 -15.39 0.81
N ARG A 172 7.12 -15.59 -0.11
CA ARG A 172 7.28 -16.48 -1.27
C ARG A 172 8.34 -16.03 -2.27
N ARG A 173 8.62 -14.73 -2.38
CA ARG A 173 9.66 -14.22 -3.29
C ARG A 173 11.07 -14.41 -2.75
N MET A 174 11.20 -14.57 -1.43
CA MET A 174 12.49 -14.63 -0.74
C MET A 174 12.95 -16.07 -0.46
N VAL A 175 12.10 -17.06 -0.72
CA VAL A 175 12.36 -18.51 -0.60
C VAL A 175 12.36 -19.15 -1.99
#